data_3fe2656f743a7dcc3172e8a3cc109f8d
#
_entry.id   3fe2656f743a7dcc3172e8a3cc109f8d
#
_cell.length_a   1.000
_cell.length_b   1.000
_cell.length_c   1.000
_cell.angle_alpha   90.00
_cell.angle_beta   90.00
_cell.angle_gamma   90.00
#
_symmetry.space_group_name_H-M   'P 1'
#
loop_
_entity.id
_entity.type
_entity.pdbx_description
1 polymer ?
#
loop_
_entity_poly.entity_id
_entity_poly.type
_entity_poly.pdbx_seq_one_letter_code
_entity_poly.pdbx_strand_id
1 'polypeptide(L)'
;MGKKRFGWAHLIVAVLVSFCVFIFGSITVLGRYVGNPAGFLELIRTLHLISSYYVGDMEEKNLYDGAIRGMVEELGDPYSSYLDTSNFEALNAMTEGHFGGVGMVLGMKESKEIIVVSPIEDTPAYKAGIKAGDIILSIDGKDVTGESLNEVVKKLRGKDGTQVTVGLKSADGSTREVTLTRSEIKVKSVYGRMEEGGIGYIRITNFNEETD
;
A
#
# COMPACT_ATOMS: atom_id res chain seq x y z
N MET A 1 3.63 -19.76 70.11
CA MET A 1 4.10 -19.15 68.88
C MET A 1 3.00 -18.24 68.33
N GLY A 2 3.11 -16.92 68.52
CA GLY A 2 2.09 -15.94 68.06
C GLY A 2 2.14 -15.76 66.55
N LYS A 3 1.06 -16.08 65.83
CA LYS A 3 0.87 -15.73 64.44
C LYS A 3 0.83 -14.21 64.34
N LYS A 4 1.90 -13.57 63.80
CA LYS A 4 1.86 -12.16 63.41
C LYS A 4 0.71 -11.95 62.41
N ARG A 5 -0.38 -11.34 62.85
CA ARG A 5 -1.48 -10.92 61.95
C ARG A 5 -0.91 -9.85 61.03
N PHE A 6 -0.79 -10.19 59.75
CA PHE A 6 -0.43 -9.23 58.68
C PHE A 6 -1.57 -8.22 58.62
N GLY A 7 -1.33 -7.00 59.11
CA GLY A 7 -2.35 -5.96 59.17
C GLY A 7 -2.56 -5.32 57.78
N TRP A 8 -3.73 -4.78 57.56
CA TRP A 8 -4.09 -4.05 56.30
C TRP A 8 -3.03 -3.02 55.87
N ALA A 9 -2.36 -2.38 56.83
CA ALA A 9 -1.26 -1.45 56.59
C ALA A 9 -0.09 -2.10 55.80
N HIS A 10 0.29 -3.33 56.15
CA HIS A 10 1.37 -4.03 55.44
C HIS A 10 0.95 -4.42 54.02
N LEU A 11 -0.33 -4.73 53.81
CA LEU A 11 -0.86 -5.05 52.50
C LEU A 11 -0.87 -3.84 51.59
N ILE A 12 -1.29 -2.68 52.11
CA ILE A 12 -1.26 -1.39 51.37
C ILE A 12 0.19 -1.02 50.99
N VAL A 13 1.13 -1.15 51.93
CA VAL A 13 2.55 -0.86 51.66
C VAL A 13 3.10 -1.81 50.58
N ALA A 14 2.78 -3.11 50.66
CA ALA A 14 3.22 -4.07 49.64
C ALA A 14 2.68 -3.76 48.24
N VAL A 15 1.41 -3.34 48.14
CA VAL A 15 0.79 -2.93 46.86
C VAL A 15 1.46 -1.67 46.31
N LEU A 16 1.72 -0.66 47.17
CA LEU A 16 2.41 0.57 46.74
C LEU A 16 3.83 0.29 46.27
N VAL A 17 4.59 -0.55 47.01
CA VAL A 17 5.94 -0.92 46.59
C VAL A 17 5.93 -1.69 45.26
N SER A 18 5.00 -2.65 45.10
CA SER A 18 4.85 -3.38 43.84
C SER A 18 4.51 -2.45 42.68
N PHE A 19 3.63 -1.48 42.88
CA PHE A 19 3.26 -0.48 41.89
C PHE A 19 4.45 0.41 41.52
N CYS A 20 5.22 0.88 42.50
CA CYS A 20 6.45 1.66 42.25
C CYS A 20 7.49 0.85 41.46
N VAL A 21 7.70 -0.43 41.82
CA VAL A 21 8.63 -1.33 41.08
C VAL A 21 8.15 -1.53 39.64
N PHE A 22 6.84 -1.71 39.43
CA PHE A 22 6.27 -1.87 38.12
C PHE A 22 6.47 -0.60 37.27
N ILE A 23 6.17 0.58 37.82
CA ILE A 23 6.39 1.87 37.12
C ILE A 23 7.86 2.05 36.78
N PHE A 24 8.76 1.85 37.77
CA PHE A 24 10.19 2.01 37.53
C PHE A 24 10.73 1.01 36.51
N GLY A 25 10.28 -0.24 36.55
CA GLY A 25 10.59 -1.24 35.53
C GLY A 25 10.09 -0.85 34.15
N SER A 26 8.84 -0.35 34.06
CA SER A 26 8.27 0.11 32.79
C SER A 26 9.03 1.30 32.20
N ILE A 27 9.41 2.28 33.02
CA ILE A 27 10.20 3.44 32.60
C ILE A 27 11.59 3.03 32.12
N THR A 28 12.27 2.09 32.83
CA THR A 28 13.59 1.62 32.43
C THR A 28 13.57 0.81 31.15
N VAL A 29 12.55 -0.04 30.96
CA VAL A 29 12.35 -0.80 29.72
C VAL A 29 12.05 0.17 28.56
N LEU A 30 11.10 1.09 28.76
CA LEU A 30 10.75 2.09 27.74
C LEU A 30 11.97 2.96 27.35
N GLY A 31 12.75 3.42 28.34
CA GLY A 31 13.96 4.23 28.12
C GLY A 31 15.07 3.48 27.37
N ARG A 32 15.09 2.14 27.42
CA ARG A 32 16.03 1.33 26.67
C ARG A 32 15.70 1.20 25.18
N TYR A 33 14.38 1.24 24.84
CA TYR A 33 13.90 1.15 23.45
C TYR A 33 13.68 2.52 22.81
N VAL A 34 13.40 3.54 23.63
CA VAL A 34 13.15 4.90 23.18
C VAL A 34 14.33 5.76 23.58
N GLY A 35 15.27 6.02 22.64
CA GLY A 35 16.48 6.79 22.90
C GLY A 35 16.21 8.22 23.42
N ASN A 36 15.05 8.81 23.08
CA ASN A 36 14.58 10.10 23.57
C ASN A 36 13.12 10.00 24.05
N PRO A 37 12.87 9.70 25.33
CA PRO A 37 11.50 9.60 25.85
C PRO A 37 10.70 10.90 25.74
N ALA A 38 11.34 12.06 25.84
CA ALA A 38 10.67 13.37 25.72
C ALA A 38 10.15 13.58 24.30
N GLY A 39 10.95 13.31 23.26
CA GLY A 39 10.54 13.40 21.87
C GLY A 39 9.45 12.39 21.52
N PHE A 40 9.50 11.18 22.09
CA PHE A 40 8.44 10.20 21.92
C PHE A 40 7.10 10.67 22.52
N LEU A 41 7.13 11.24 23.72
CA LEU A 41 5.92 11.82 24.34
C LEU A 41 5.35 13.00 23.54
N GLU A 42 6.23 13.81 22.94
CA GLU A 42 5.84 14.92 22.07
C GLU A 42 5.15 14.42 20.79
N LEU A 43 5.67 13.36 20.19
CA LEU A 43 5.04 12.70 19.05
C LEU A 43 3.62 12.19 19.41
N ILE A 44 3.48 11.46 20.52
CA ILE A 44 2.16 10.98 20.99
C ILE A 44 1.22 12.15 21.25
N ARG A 45 1.70 13.21 21.92
CA ARG A 45 0.89 14.40 22.20
C ARG A 45 0.42 15.08 20.92
N THR A 46 1.29 15.19 19.92
CA THR A 46 0.96 15.76 18.61
C THR A 46 -0.10 14.94 17.89
N LEU A 47 0.06 13.61 17.86
CA LEU A 47 -0.95 12.72 17.30
C LEU A 47 -2.31 12.88 18.00
N HIS A 48 -2.31 12.92 19.33
CA HIS A 48 -3.53 13.13 20.12
C HIS A 48 -4.19 14.48 19.84
N LEU A 49 -3.40 15.57 19.72
CA LEU A 49 -3.91 16.89 19.40
C LEU A 49 -4.56 16.91 18.01
N ILE A 50 -3.91 16.32 17.01
CA ILE A 50 -4.46 16.22 15.65
C ILE A 50 -5.77 15.43 15.68
N SER A 51 -5.75 14.20 16.23
CA SER A 51 -6.94 13.35 16.29
C SER A 51 -8.11 13.96 17.06
N SER A 52 -7.83 14.86 18.05
CA SER A 52 -8.89 15.45 18.91
C SER A 52 -9.43 16.78 18.39
N TYR A 53 -8.64 17.56 17.66
CA TYR A 53 -8.97 18.94 17.30
C TYR A 53 -9.01 19.22 15.80
N TYR A 54 -8.54 18.29 14.96
CA TYR A 54 -8.63 18.49 13.51
C TYR A 54 -10.08 18.31 13.03
N VAL A 55 -10.58 19.27 12.27
CA VAL A 55 -12.00 19.37 11.85
C VAL A 55 -12.25 18.72 10.49
N GLY A 56 -11.24 18.21 9.79
CA GLY A 56 -11.40 17.54 8.49
C GLY A 56 -11.54 16.03 8.61
N ASP A 57 -11.96 15.38 7.53
CA ASP A 57 -11.91 13.92 7.42
C ASP A 57 -10.45 13.44 7.41
N MET A 58 -10.13 12.53 8.31
CA MET A 58 -8.78 12.04 8.50
C MET A 58 -8.81 10.55 8.87
N GLU A 59 -8.03 9.76 8.16
CA GLU A 59 -7.76 8.39 8.55
C GLU A 59 -6.52 8.36 9.45
N GLU A 60 -6.65 7.88 10.67
CA GLU A 60 -5.53 7.75 11.62
C GLU A 60 -4.33 6.99 11.03
N LYS A 61 -4.61 5.97 10.20
CA LYS A 61 -3.58 5.22 9.51
C LYS A 61 -2.65 6.11 8.69
N ASN A 62 -3.21 7.09 7.98
CA ASN A 62 -2.41 8.00 7.15
C ASN A 62 -1.49 8.89 7.97
N LEU A 63 -1.87 9.24 9.22
CA LEU A 63 -1.00 9.95 10.14
C LEU A 63 0.19 9.12 10.60
N TYR A 64 -0.04 7.85 10.94
CA TYR A 64 1.04 6.95 11.34
C TYR A 64 2.00 6.69 10.18
N ASP A 65 1.47 6.39 9.00
CA ASP A 65 2.28 6.18 7.80
C ASP A 65 3.09 7.43 7.43
N GLY A 66 2.48 8.62 7.56
CA GLY A 66 3.15 9.91 7.34
C GLY A 66 4.26 10.17 8.35
N ALA A 67 4.03 9.89 9.63
CA ALA A 67 5.03 10.04 10.68
C ALA A 67 6.24 9.12 10.47
N ILE A 68 5.99 7.84 10.16
CA ILE A 68 7.05 6.86 9.88
C ILE A 68 7.84 7.27 8.64
N ARG A 69 7.15 7.70 7.58
CA ARG A 69 7.79 8.19 6.35
C ARG A 69 8.70 9.36 6.64
N GLY A 70 8.23 10.38 7.37
CA GLY A 70 9.03 11.54 7.73
C GLY A 70 10.28 11.18 8.56
N MET A 71 10.17 10.22 9.47
CA MET A 71 11.33 9.72 10.23
C MET A 71 12.39 9.06 9.32
N VAL A 72 11.96 8.31 8.30
CA VAL A 72 12.89 7.66 7.36
C VAL A 72 13.49 8.70 6.40
N GLU A 73 12.72 9.66 5.93
CA GLU A 73 13.19 10.76 5.06
C GLU A 73 14.26 11.63 5.74
N GLU A 74 14.14 11.84 7.07
CA GLU A 74 15.11 12.61 7.86
C GLU A 74 16.50 11.94 7.93
N LEU A 75 16.62 10.67 7.59
CA LEU A 75 17.94 10.02 7.48
C LEU A 75 18.80 10.61 6.35
N GLY A 76 18.19 11.28 5.37
CA GLY A 76 18.88 11.84 4.20
C GLY A 76 19.54 10.77 3.31
N ASP A 77 19.19 9.52 3.48
CA ASP A 77 19.71 8.40 2.71
C ASP A 77 18.81 8.11 1.52
N PRO A 78 19.28 8.28 0.26
CA PRO A 78 18.48 8.07 -0.94
C PRO A 78 18.08 6.59 -1.17
N TYR A 79 18.71 5.65 -0.46
CA TYR A 79 18.43 4.23 -0.55
C TYR A 79 17.47 3.73 0.53
N SER A 80 17.13 4.57 1.51
CA SER A 80 16.18 4.26 2.57
C SER A 80 14.82 4.88 2.28
N SER A 81 13.77 4.07 2.22
CA SER A 81 12.39 4.55 2.07
C SER A 81 11.42 3.72 2.88
N TYR A 82 10.40 4.37 3.43
CA TYR A 82 9.29 3.67 4.05
C TYR A 82 8.32 3.20 2.98
N LEU A 83 8.09 1.90 2.93
CA LEU A 83 7.09 1.30 2.06
C LEU A 83 5.84 0.96 2.87
N ASP A 84 4.75 1.67 2.62
CA ASP A 84 3.45 1.23 3.07
C ASP A 84 3.05 -0.07 2.36
N THR A 85 1.97 -0.71 2.81
CA THR A 85 1.54 -2.01 2.26
C THR A 85 1.39 -1.98 0.74
N SER A 86 0.86 -0.89 0.17
CA SER A 86 0.64 -0.79 -1.28
C SER A 86 1.94 -0.61 -2.06
N ASN A 87 2.87 0.16 -1.56
CA ASN A 87 4.19 0.35 -2.17
C ASN A 87 5.05 -0.91 -2.04
N PHE A 88 4.93 -1.63 -0.92
CA PHE A 88 5.60 -2.93 -0.74
C PHE A 88 5.06 -3.98 -1.72
N GLU A 89 3.74 -4.09 -1.88
CA GLU A 89 3.11 -4.97 -2.88
C GLU A 89 3.53 -4.59 -4.32
N ALA A 90 3.66 -3.28 -4.60
CA ALA A 90 4.12 -2.82 -5.91
C ALA A 90 5.59 -3.20 -6.16
N LEU A 91 6.46 -3.06 -5.16
CA LEU A 91 7.87 -3.45 -5.25
C LEU A 91 8.00 -4.97 -5.47
N ASN A 92 7.26 -5.78 -4.69
CA ASN A 92 7.25 -7.23 -4.86
C ASN A 92 6.81 -7.62 -6.27
N ALA A 93 5.72 -7.03 -6.77
CA ALA A 93 5.24 -7.27 -8.12
C ALA A 93 6.27 -6.93 -9.21
N MET A 94 7.09 -5.90 -9.00
CA MET A 94 8.18 -5.55 -9.92
C MET A 94 9.33 -6.57 -9.85
N THR A 95 9.63 -7.08 -8.68
CA THR A 95 10.72 -8.04 -8.44
C THR A 95 10.33 -9.44 -8.92
N GLU A 96 9.12 -9.88 -8.57
CA GLU A 96 8.59 -11.19 -8.97
C GLU A 96 8.19 -11.23 -10.45
N GLY A 97 7.88 -10.08 -11.06
CA GLY A 97 7.44 -9.99 -12.46
C GLY A 97 5.97 -10.36 -12.68
N HIS A 98 5.23 -10.61 -11.62
CA HIS A 98 3.81 -10.92 -11.67
C HIS A 98 3.02 -10.21 -10.56
N PHE A 99 1.73 -9.98 -10.78
CA PHE A 99 0.83 -9.37 -9.80
C PHE A 99 -0.62 -9.77 -10.04
N GLY A 100 -1.42 -9.78 -8.98
CA GLY A 100 -2.85 -10.00 -9.09
C GLY A 100 -3.59 -8.77 -9.61
N GLY A 101 -4.37 -8.92 -10.69
CA GLY A 101 -5.11 -7.81 -11.28
C GLY A 101 -5.88 -8.18 -12.54
N VAL A 102 -6.23 -7.18 -13.34
CA VAL A 102 -7.04 -7.35 -14.54
C VAL A 102 -6.25 -7.21 -15.85
N GLY A 103 -4.98 -6.77 -15.79
CA GLY A 103 -4.07 -6.72 -16.94
C GLY A 103 -4.30 -5.53 -17.86
N MET A 104 -4.25 -4.31 -17.32
CA MET A 104 -4.32 -3.06 -18.08
C MET A 104 -3.16 -2.15 -17.75
N VAL A 105 -2.58 -1.51 -18.76
CA VAL A 105 -1.69 -0.35 -18.61
C VAL A 105 -2.57 0.90 -18.59
N LEU A 106 -2.47 1.65 -17.51
CA LEU A 106 -3.27 2.86 -17.31
C LEU A 106 -2.41 4.12 -17.40
N GLY A 107 -3.03 5.20 -17.81
CA GLY A 107 -2.45 6.53 -17.80
C GLY A 107 -3.46 7.56 -17.31
N MET A 108 -2.98 8.77 -17.02
CA MET A 108 -3.84 9.89 -16.65
C MET A 108 -3.70 10.98 -17.72
N LYS A 109 -4.82 11.50 -18.19
CA LYS A 109 -4.87 12.68 -19.07
C LYS A 109 -4.72 13.96 -18.24
N GLU A 110 -4.41 15.06 -18.91
CA GLU A 110 -4.41 16.41 -18.31
C GLU A 110 -5.79 16.78 -17.72
N SER A 111 -6.87 16.22 -18.29
CA SER A 111 -8.25 16.34 -17.77
C SER A 111 -8.50 15.56 -16.50
N LYS A 112 -7.50 14.89 -15.92
CA LYS A 112 -7.58 13.96 -14.79
C LYS A 112 -8.44 12.70 -15.02
N GLU A 113 -8.77 12.40 -16.28
CA GLU A 113 -9.42 11.16 -16.66
C GLU A 113 -8.41 10.00 -16.69
N ILE A 114 -8.77 8.88 -16.11
CA ILE A 114 -7.96 7.65 -16.19
C ILE A 114 -8.28 6.92 -17.48
N ILE A 115 -7.26 6.77 -18.31
CA ILE A 115 -7.37 6.13 -19.63
C ILE A 115 -6.64 4.78 -19.64
N VAL A 116 -7.22 3.82 -20.36
CA VAL A 116 -6.52 2.57 -20.72
C VAL A 116 -5.54 2.90 -21.85
N VAL A 117 -4.25 2.83 -21.58
CA VAL A 117 -3.19 2.98 -22.59
C VAL A 117 -3.15 1.75 -23.48
N SER A 118 -3.18 0.57 -22.87
CA SER A 118 -3.31 -0.72 -23.56
C SER A 118 -3.75 -1.81 -22.59
N PRO A 119 -4.61 -2.76 -22.99
CA PRO A 119 -4.73 -4.02 -22.30
C PRO A 119 -3.49 -4.88 -22.57
N ILE A 120 -3.12 -5.72 -21.62
CA ILE A 120 -2.04 -6.70 -21.76
C ILE A 120 -2.62 -7.96 -22.41
N GLU A 121 -1.94 -8.53 -23.39
CA GLU A 121 -2.39 -9.74 -24.10
C GLU A 121 -2.64 -10.89 -23.12
N ASP A 122 -3.61 -11.74 -23.45
CA ASP A 122 -4.04 -12.91 -22.67
C ASP A 122 -4.62 -12.67 -21.27
N THR A 123 -4.75 -11.40 -20.85
CA THR A 123 -5.29 -11.02 -19.55
C THR A 123 -6.83 -10.91 -19.54
N PRO A 124 -7.47 -10.84 -18.36
CA PRO A 124 -8.90 -10.64 -18.24
C PRO A 124 -9.42 -9.39 -18.98
N ALA A 125 -8.70 -8.27 -18.90
CA ALA A 125 -9.09 -7.05 -19.59
C ALA A 125 -9.06 -7.20 -21.13
N TYR A 126 -8.02 -7.86 -21.65
CA TYR A 126 -7.89 -8.14 -23.07
C TYR A 126 -9.03 -9.05 -23.58
N LYS A 127 -9.30 -10.15 -22.85
CA LYS A 127 -10.37 -11.12 -23.18
C LYS A 127 -11.76 -10.51 -23.12
N ALA A 128 -11.95 -9.53 -22.24
CA ALA A 128 -13.21 -8.77 -22.14
C ALA A 128 -13.37 -7.68 -23.19
N GLY A 129 -12.42 -7.53 -24.12
CA GLY A 129 -12.49 -6.57 -25.21
C GLY A 129 -12.32 -5.12 -24.79
N ILE A 130 -11.62 -4.87 -23.69
CA ILE A 130 -11.19 -3.51 -23.30
C ILE A 130 -10.13 -3.06 -24.29
N LYS A 131 -10.19 -1.78 -24.71
CA LYS A 131 -9.34 -1.24 -25.77
C LYS A 131 -8.52 -0.05 -25.29
N ALA A 132 -7.43 0.19 -25.98
CA ALA A 132 -6.69 1.46 -25.83
C ALA A 132 -7.62 2.64 -26.12
N GLY A 133 -7.59 3.63 -25.26
CA GLY A 133 -8.45 4.81 -25.34
C GLY A 133 -9.73 4.73 -24.50
N ASP A 134 -10.13 3.57 -23.99
CA ASP A 134 -11.24 3.46 -23.04
C ASP A 134 -10.92 4.29 -21.77
N ILE A 135 -11.91 5.01 -21.25
CA ILE A 135 -11.79 5.81 -20.01
C ILE A 135 -12.49 5.06 -18.88
N ILE A 136 -11.86 4.96 -17.72
CA ILE A 136 -12.45 4.35 -16.54
C ILE A 136 -13.32 5.40 -15.83
N LEU A 137 -14.62 5.10 -15.69
CA LEU A 137 -15.58 5.97 -15.02
C LEU A 137 -15.85 5.51 -13.59
N SER A 138 -15.97 4.19 -13.38
CA SER A 138 -16.33 3.63 -12.07
C SER A 138 -15.66 2.28 -11.83
N ILE A 139 -15.48 1.94 -10.56
CA ILE A 139 -15.02 0.64 -10.09
C ILE A 139 -15.96 0.18 -8.98
N ASP A 140 -16.53 -1.03 -9.14
CA ASP A 140 -17.51 -1.61 -8.21
C ASP A 140 -18.67 -0.63 -7.90
N GLY A 141 -19.16 0.07 -8.94
CA GLY A 141 -20.25 1.04 -8.86
C GLY A 141 -19.88 2.38 -8.24
N LYS A 142 -18.62 2.59 -7.83
CA LYS A 142 -18.13 3.87 -7.29
C LYS A 142 -17.47 4.67 -8.40
N ASP A 143 -17.87 5.93 -8.54
CA ASP A 143 -17.21 6.88 -9.46
C ASP A 143 -15.75 7.09 -9.04
N VAL A 144 -14.84 7.02 -10.01
CA VAL A 144 -13.40 7.23 -9.81
C VAL A 144 -12.89 8.46 -10.56
N THR A 145 -13.80 9.29 -11.08
CA THR A 145 -13.45 10.50 -11.79
C THR A 145 -12.71 11.48 -10.88
N GLY A 146 -11.49 11.86 -11.26
CA GLY A 146 -10.66 12.77 -10.48
C GLY A 146 -9.83 12.11 -9.38
N GLU A 147 -9.96 10.80 -9.17
CA GLU A 147 -9.03 10.07 -8.29
C GLU A 147 -7.62 10.00 -8.88
N SER A 148 -6.63 9.76 -8.05
CA SER A 148 -5.26 9.55 -8.52
C SER A 148 -5.12 8.22 -9.26
N LEU A 149 -4.16 8.16 -10.19
CA LEU A 149 -3.86 6.91 -10.91
C LEU A 149 -3.55 5.75 -9.96
N ASN A 150 -2.81 6.03 -8.88
CA ASN A 150 -2.43 5.02 -7.89
C ASN A 150 -3.63 4.44 -7.14
N GLU A 151 -4.63 5.26 -6.79
CA GLU A 151 -5.85 4.80 -6.14
C GLU A 151 -6.68 3.90 -7.06
N VAL A 152 -6.80 4.28 -8.33
CA VAL A 152 -7.50 3.46 -9.33
C VAL A 152 -6.78 2.14 -9.57
N VAL A 153 -5.44 2.15 -9.72
CA VAL A 153 -4.63 0.93 -9.85
C VAL A 153 -4.81 0.02 -8.63
N LYS A 154 -4.81 0.58 -7.41
CA LYS A 154 -5.02 -0.18 -6.17
C LYS A 154 -6.38 -0.88 -6.14
N LYS A 155 -7.44 -0.23 -6.61
CA LYS A 155 -8.79 -0.82 -6.68
C LYS A 155 -8.89 -1.94 -7.72
N LEU A 156 -8.15 -1.84 -8.82
CA LEU A 156 -8.14 -2.84 -9.89
C LEU A 156 -7.26 -4.05 -9.55
N ARG A 157 -6.22 -3.88 -8.75
CA ARG A 157 -5.43 -4.96 -8.18
C ARG A 157 -6.24 -5.76 -7.17
N GLY A 158 -5.80 -6.97 -6.88
CA GLY A 158 -6.39 -7.82 -5.86
C GLY A 158 -6.07 -9.28 -6.06
N LYS A 159 -6.53 -10.08 -5.12
CA LYS A 159 -6.24 -11.51 -5.09
C LYS A 159 -6.82 -12.22 -6.33
N ASP A 160 -6.05 -13.16 -6.87
CA ASP A 160 -6.48 -14.05 -7.96
C ASP A 160 -7.84 -14.70 -7.67
N GLY A 161 -8.68 -14.79 -8.70
CA GLY A 161 -10.04 -15.34 -8.63
C GLY A 161 -11.11 -14.37 -8.08
N THR A 162 -10.73 -13.19 -7.54
CA THR A 162 -11.72 -12.18 -7.11
C THR A 162 -12.25 -11.39 -8.30
N GLN A 163 -13.47 -10.85 -8.17
CA GLN A 163 -14.10 -10.06 -9.24
C GLN A 163 -14.00 -8.57 -8.97
N VAL A 164 -14.03 -7.80 -10.05
CA VAL A 164 -14.15 -6.33 -10.04
C VAL A 164 -15.00 -5.92 -11.24
N THR A 165 -15.93 -4.99 -11.02
CA THR A 165 -16.75 -4.42 -12.10
C THR A 165 -16.22 -3.05 -12.46
N VAL A 166 -15.94 -2.83 -13.75
CA VAL A 166 -15.35 -1.60 -14.25
C VAL A 166 -16.33 -0.93 -15.22
N GLY A 167 -16.74 0.30 -14.92
CA GLY A 167 -17.50 1.15 -15.81
C GLY A 167 -16.54 1.88 -16.75
N LEU A 168 -16.76 1.72 -18.05
CA LEU A 168 -15.90 2.23 -19.11
C LEU A 168 -16.67 3.16 -20.05
N LYS A 169 -15.99 4.19 -20.56
CA LYS A 169 -16.44 4.99 -21.71
C LYS A 169 -15.50 4.76 -22.87
N SER A 170 -16.03 4.24 -23.96
CA SER A 170 -15.27 3.99 -25.18
C SER A 170 -15.03 5.27 -25.99
N ALA A 171 -14.10 5.23 -26.93
CA ALA A 171 -13.76 6.38 -27.79
C ALA A 171 -14.92 6.90 -28.62
N ASP A 172 -15.93 6.06 -28.94
CA ASP A 172 -17.17 6.44 -29.60
C ASP A 172 -18.20 7.12 -28.69
N GLY A 173 -17.87 7.29 -27.40
CA GLY A 173 -18.73 7.88 -26.37
C GLY A 173 -19.69 6.91 -25.71
N SER A 174 -19.78 5.65 -26.16
CA SER A 174 -20.61 4.64 -25.53
C SER A 174 -20.07 4.28 -24.14
N THR A 175 -20.97 3.99 -23.20
CA THR A 175 -20.62 3.52 -21.85
C THR A 175 -21.05 2.06 -21.68
N ARG A 176 -20.21 1.30 -20.98
CA ARG A 176 -20.47 -0.11 -20.64
C ARG A 176 -19.87 -0.47 -19.31
N GLU A 177 -20.45 -1.45 -18.65
CA GLU A 177 -19.87 -2.10 -17.48
C GLU A 177 -19.34 -3.47 -17.86
N VAL A 178 -18.16 -3.81 -17.31
CA VAL A 178 -17.49 -5.07 -17.57
C VAL A 178 -17.06 -5.66 -16.23
N THR A 179 -17.55 -6.85 -15.90
CA THR A 179 -17.07 -7.58 -14.73
C THR A 179 -15.90 -8.46 -15.13
N LEU A 180 -14.78 -8.25 -14.46
CA LEU A 180 -13.51 -8.92 -14.70
C LEU A 180 -13.17 -9.80 -13.50
N THR A 181 -12.70 -11.03 -13.77
CA THR A 181 -12.09 -11.85 -12.73
C THR A 181 -10.61 -11.56 -12.69
N ARG A 182 -10.09 -11.10 -11.56
CA ARG A 182 -8.65 -10.86 -11.39
C ARG A 182 -7.90 -12.16 -11.57
N SER A 183 -6.75 -12.07 -12.21
CA SER A 183 -5.82 -13.20 -12.38
C SER A 183 -4.40 -12.76 -12.07
N GLU A 184 -3.53 -13.72 -11.91
CA GLU A 184 -2.09 -13.46 -11.92
C GLU A 184 -1.69 -12.94 -13.31
N ILE A 185 -1.15 -11.73 -13.35
CA ILE A 185 -0.69 -11.07 -14.58
C ILE A 185 0.82 -11.18 -14.63
N LYS A 186 1.32 -11.92 -15.60
CA LYS A 186 2.75 -12.03 -15.86
C LYS A 186 3.18 -10.97 -16.85
N VAL A 187 4.18 -10.17 -16.47
CA VAL A 187 4.75 -9.15 -17.33
C VAL A 187 5.95 -9.71 -18.04
N LYS A 188 5.80 -9.97 -19.33
CA LYS A 188 6.90 -10.48 -20.16
C LYS A 188 8.05 -9.47 -20.16
N SER A 189 9.20 -9.90 -19.67
CA SER A 189 10.42 -9.10 -19.58
C SER A 189 11.39 -9.32 -20.73
N VAL A 190 11.30 -10.46 -21.43
CA VAL A 190 12.19 -10.85 -22.53
C VAL A 190 11.42 -11.01 -23.82
N TYR A 191 11.91 -10.39 -24.88
CA TYR A 191 11.38 -10.49 -26.24
C TYR A 191 12.51 -10.91 -27.17
N GLY A 192 12.27 -11.95 -27.97
CA GLY A 192 13.22 -12.43 -28.95
C GLY A 192 12.61 -12.46 -30.36
N ARG A 193 13.39 -12.14 -31.38
CA ARG A 193 13.03 -12.31 -32.79
C ARG A 193 14.26 -12.58 -33.65
N MET A 194 14.04 -13.19 -34.77
CA MET A 194 15.08 -13.33 -35.81
C MET A 194 14.95 -12.14 -36.76
N GLU A 195 16.05 -11.48 -37.04
CA GLU A 195 16.18 -10.45 -38.06
C GLU A 195 16.66 -11.07 -39.39
N GLU A 196 16.55 -10.28 -40.45
CA GLU A 196 17.10 -10.68 -41.75
C GLU A 196 18.61 -10.96 -41.66
N GLY A 197 19.07 -12.02 -42.34
CA GLY A 197 20.48 -12.45 -42.30
C GLY A 197 20.82 -13.41 -41.16
N GLY A 198 19.82 -13.95 -40.45
CA GLY A 198 20.04 -14.97 -39.40
C GLY A 198 20.55 -14.40 -38.07
N ILE A 199 20.34 -13.10 -37.83
CA ILE A 199 20.74 -12.42 -36.61
C ILE A 199 19.61 -12.54 -35.58
N GLY A 200 19.91 -13.08 -34.39
CA GLY A 200 18.98 -13.10 -33.25
C GLY A 200 18.97 -11.72 -32.53
N TYR A 201 17.78 -11.14 -32.39
CA TYR A 201 17.55 -9.93 -31.56
C TYR A 201 16.88 -10.33 -30.28
N ILE A 202 17.45 -9.92 -29.12
CA ILE A 202 16.86 -10.10 -27.80
C ILE A 202 16.74 -8.72 -27.16
N ARG A 203 15.55 -8.44 -26.62
CA ARG A 203 15.27 -7.23 -25.87
C ARG A 203 14.80 -7.61 -24.47
N ILE A 204 15.52 -7.14 -23.47
CA ILE A 204 15.15 -7.25 -22.05
C ILE A 204 14.60 -5.88 -21.62
N THR A 205 13.37 -5.83 -21.10
CA THR A 205 12.72 -4.58 -20.67
C THR A 205 12.97 -4.28 -19.21
N ASN A 206 13.06 -5.30 -18.38
CA ASN A 206 13.43 -5.22 -16.96
C ASN A 206 13.92 -6.59 -16.49
N PHE A 207 14.63 -6.59 -15.37
CA PHE A 207 15.10 -7.80 -14.72
C PHE A 207 14.19 -8.11 -13.54
N ASN A 208 13.58 -9.29 -13.56
CA ASN A 208 12.75 -9.85 -12.50
C ASN A 208 12.92 -11.37 -12.47
N GLU A 209 12.22 -12.08 -11.59
CA GLU A 209 12.34 -13.54 -11.47
C GLU A 209 11.90 -14.31 -12.73
N GLU A 210 11.10 -13.69 -13.61
CA GLU A 210 10.64 -14.26 -14.89
C GLU A 210 11.59 -13.90 -16.06
N THR A 211 12.80 -13.39 -15.79
CA THR A 211 13.78 -12.97 -16.82
C THR A 211 14.80 -14.07 -17.13
N ASP A 212 14.37 -15.28 -17.42
CA ASP A 212 15.20 -16.43 -17.84
C ASP A 212 14.79 -17.03 -19.19
#